data_6863e21a2ac4068eb7e77bb230099c64
#
_entry.id   6863e21a2ac4068eb7e77bb230099c64
#
_cell.length_a   1.000
_cell.length_b   1.000
_cell.length_c   1.000
_cell.angle_alpha   90.00
_cell.angle_beta   90.00
_cell.angle_gamma   90.00
#
_symmetry.space_group_name_H-M   'P 1'
#
loop_
_entity.id
_entity.type
_entity.pdbx_description
1 polymer ?
#
loop_
_entity_poly.entity_id
_entity_poly.type
_entity_poly.pdbx_seq_one_letter_code
_entity_poly.pdbx_strand_id
1 'polypeptide(L)'
;MVPVKNQVIDENELYKILQKAAAETHVTIVGANTGHTEGIDLGSGDFSKVKKPEIALLVGDGVRSYDAGEIWHLLDTRHEITITKIDVRNLRKVDLSRYSHFIIPNFSGSGLDPHIDKIKEFVNEGGTLIGYRYTTKWLNKNEFITLDFLEENIIAKNISFENKDAFRGAQVTGGAIFNTKIDRSHPIN
;
A
#
# COMPACT_ATOMS: atom_id res chain seq x y z
N MET A 1 -11.27 0.99 -19.72
CA MET A 1 -11.99 1.08 -21.02
C MET A 1 -13.50 0.95 -20.78
N VAL A 2 -14.31 1.79 -21.41
CA VAL A 2 -15.78 1.78 -21.33
C VAL A 2 -16.32 1.54 -22.74
N PRO A 3 -16.85 0.33 -23.05
CA PRO A 3 -17.40 0.04 -24.38
C PRO A 3 -18.76 0.74 -24.53
N VAL A 4 -18.92 1.58 -25.57
CA VAL A 4 -20.13 2.38 -25.77
C VAL A 4 -21.34 1.50 -26.12
N LYS A 5 -21.16 0.51 -27.00
CA LYS A 5 -22.27 -0.32 -27.50
C LYS A 5 -22.88 -1.30 -26.49
N ASN A 6 -22.22 -1.55 -25.39
CA ASN A 6 -22.64 -2.56 -24.39
C ASN A 6 -23.22 -1.93 -23.11
N GLN A 7 -23.64 -0.66 -23.20
CA GLN A 7 -24.25 0.03 -22.07
C GLN A 7 -25.78 -0.06 -22.12
N VAL A 8 -26.42 -0.04 -20.94
CA VAL A 8 -27.89 -0.01 -20.83
C VAL A 8 -28.46 1.40 -21.08
N ILE A 9 -27.61 2.42 -20.92
CA ILE A 9 -27.94 3.83 -21.11
C ILE A 9 -27.60 4.30 -22.54
N ASP A 10 -28.27 5.35 -23.00
CA ASP A 10 -27.97 5.92 -24.32
C ASP A 10 -26.60 6.63 -24.36
N GLU A 11 -26.08 6.82 -25.57
CA GLU A 11 -24.72 7.36 -25.78
C GLU A 11 -24.56 8.79 -25.22
N ASN A 12 -25.60 9.63 -25.29
CA ASN A 12 -25.54 11.01 -24.78
C ASN A 12 -25.52 11.03 -23.25
N GLU A 13 -26.28 10.14 -22.63
CA GLU A 13 -26.27 9.99 -21.18
C GLU A 13 -24.93 9.45 -20.69
N LEU A 14 -24.39 8.44 -21.35
CA LEU A 14 -23.05 7.92 -21.08
C LEU A 14 -22.00 9.02 -21.21
N TYR A 15 -22.04 9.82 -22.26
CA TYR A 15 -21.12 10.93 -22.47
C TYR A 15 -21.16 11.95 -21.32
N LYS A 16 -22.34 12.34 -20.87
CA LYS A 16 -22.50 13.26 -19.75
C LYS A 16 -21.94 12.70 -18.45
N ILE A 17 -22.16 11.41 -18.16
CA ILE A 17 -21.61 10.71 -16.99
C ILE A 17 -20.08 10.70 -17.04
N LEU A 18 -19.50 10.36 -18.19
CA LEU A 18 -18.06 10.32 -18.37
C LEU A 18 -17.42 11.71 -18.26
N GLN A 19 -18.06 12.75 -18.84
CA GLN A 19 -17.57 14.12 -18.68
C GLN A 19 -17.59 14.57 -17.23
N LYS A 20 -18.68 14.29 -16.51
CA LYS A 20 -18.79 14.61 -15.09
C LYS A 20 -17.70 13.88 -14.29
N ALA A 21 -17.54 12.59 -14.50
CA ALA A 21 -16.51 11.79 -13.83
C ALA A 21 -15.10 12.33 -14.13
N ALA A 22 -14.80 12.67 -15.39
CA ALA A 22 -13.51 13.25 -15.76
C ALA A 22 -13.24 14.58 -15.04
N ALA A 23 -14.26 15.45 -14.95
CA ALA A 23 -14.14 16.73 -14.28
C ALA A 23 -13.94 16.59 -12.76
N GLU A 24 -14.66 15.67 -12.11
CA GLU A 24 -14.60 15.47 -10.66
C GLU A 24 -13.33 14.74 -10.20
N THR A 25 -12.80 13.84 -11.03
CA THR A 25 -11.63 13.01 -10.70
C THR A 25 -10.32 13.47 -11.36
N HIS A 26 -10.36 14.51 -12.19
CA HIS A 26 -9.22 15.01 -12.97
C HIS A 26 -8.58 13.94 -13.88
N VAL A 27 -9.35 12.94 -14.29
CA VAL A 27 -8.90 11.88 -15.20
C VAL A 27 -9.21 12.28 -16.64
N THR A 28 -8.24 12.12 -17.53
CA THR A 28 -8.46 12.33 -18.96
C THR A 28 -9.14 11.10 -19.58
N ILE A 29 -10.31 11.30 -20.19
CA ILE A 29 -11.03 10.26 -20.93
C ILE A 29 -10.92 10.57 -22.41
N VAL A 30 -10.35 9.64 -23.18
CA VAL A 30 -10.15 9.77 -24.62
C VAL A 30 -11.09 8.83 -25.36
N GLY A 31 -11.81 9.36 -26.35
CA GLY A 31 -12.63 8.57 -27.27
C GLY A 31 -11.76 7.87 -28.30
N ALA A 32 -12.03 6.58 -28.55
CA ALA A 32 -11.36 5.81 -29.59
C ALA A 32 -12.41 5.18 -30.51
N ASN A 33 -12.22 5.31 -31.82
CA ASN A 33 -13.13 4.78 -32.85
C ASN A 33 -12.84 3.31 -33.19
N THR A 34 -11.69 2.81 -32.79
CA THR A 34 -11.25 1.42 -33.00
C THR A 34 -10.59 0.86 -31.77
N GLY A 35 -10.72 -0.45 -31.58
CA GLY A 35 -9.99 -1.18 -30.55
C GLY A 35 -8.58 -1.61 -30.98
N HIS A 36 -8.26 -1.45 -32.28
CA HIS A 36 -6.97 -1.85 -32.82
C HIS A 36 -5.89 -0.80 -32.49
N THR A 37 -4.76 -1.25 -31.96
CA THR A 37 -3.63 -0.39 -31.57
C THR A 37 -2.30 -0.99 -32.04
N GLU A 38 -1.22 -0.20 -31.99
CA GLU A 38 0.14 -0.70 -32.28
C GLU A 38 0.68 -1.64 -31.17
N GLY A 39 -0.03 -1.80 -30.07
CA GLY A 39 0.31 -2.67 -28.95
C GLY A 39 -0.79 -3.69 -28.66
N ILE A 40 -1.22 -3.74 -27.40
CA ILE A 40 -2.32 -4.61 -26.99
C ILE A 40 -3.64 -3.97 -27.39
N ASP A 41 -4.42 -4.67 -28.20
CA ASP A 41 -5.73 -4.19 -28.67
C ASP A 41 -6.68 -3.89 -27.50
N LEU A 42 -7.40 -2.77 -27.59
CA LEU A 42 -8.42 -2.42 -26.62
C LEU A 42 -9.52 -3.49 -26.59
N GLY A 43 -9.72 -4.08 -25.41
CA GLY A 43 -10.68 -5.20 -25.26
C GLY A 43 -10.06 -6.59 -25.37
N SER A 44 -8.72 -6.68 -25.53
CA SER A 44 -8.00 -7.93 -25.36
C SER A 44 -8.28 -8.57 -24.00
N GLY A 45 -8.16 -9.90 -23.90
CA GLY A 45 -8.21 -10.63 -22.65
C GLY A 45 -7.11 -10.27 -21.65
N ASP A 46 -6.06 -9.56 -22.11
CA ASP A 46 -4.97 -9.05 -21.28
C ASP A 46 -5.39 -7.85 -20.41
N PHE A 47 -6.56 -7.25 -20.67
CA PHE A 47 -7.12 -6.20 -19.83
C PHE A 47 -8.00 -6.79 -18.73
N SER A 48 -7.55 -6.71 -17.50
CA SER A 48 -8.34 -7.08 -16.34
C SER A 48 -9.26 -5.94 -15.90
N LYS A 49 -10.46 -6.30 -15.41
CA LYS A 49 -11.36 -5.33 -14.77
C LYS A 49 -10.72 -4.81 -13.49
N VAL A 50 -10.70 -3.50 -13.31
CA VAL A 50 -10.33 -2.89 -12.03
C VAL A 50 -11.38 -3.30 -10.99
N LYS A 51 -10.94 -3.89 -9.90
CA LYS A 51 -11.79 -4.27 -8.76
C LYS A 51 -11.61 -3.24 -7.64
N LYS A 52 -12.69 -2.98 -6.91
CA LYS A 52 -12.59 -2.19 -5.67
C LYS A 52 -11.67 -2.92 -4.70
N PRO A 53 -10.66 -2.23 -4.12
CA PRO A 53 -9.77 -2.88 -3.17
C PRO A 53 -10.51 -3.19 -1.86
N GLU A 54 -10.35 -4.41 -1.37
CA GLU A 54 -10.75 -4.83 -0.04
C GLU A 54 -9.50 -4.83 0.84
N ILE A 55 -9.43 -3.86 1.75
CA ILE A 55 -8.20 -3.57 2.50
C ILE A 55 -8.34 -3.98 3.95
N ALA A 56 -7.40 -4.80 4.43
CA ALA A 56 -7.17 -5.08 5.82
C ALA A 56 -5.98 -4.28 6.35
N LEU A 57 -6.15 -3.61 7.49
CA LEU A 57 -5.11 -2.88 8.20
C LEU A 57 -4.84 -3.53 9.54
N LEU A 58 -3.60 -3.94 9.80
CA LEU A 58 -3.20 -4.48 11.09
C LEU A 58 -3.15 -3.37 12.14
N VAL A 59 -3.70 -3.67 13.32
CA VAL A 59 -3.70 -2.80 14.50
C VAL A 59 -3.42 -3.62 15.76
N GLY A 60 -3.24 -2.95 16.88
CA GLY A 60 -3.06 -3.60 18.20
C GLY A 60 -1.60 -3.74 18.61
N ASP A 61 -1.31 -4.76 19.42
CA ASP A 61 -0.01 -4.92 20.08
C ASP A 61 1.15 -5.03 19.07
N GLY A 62 2.19 -4.24 19.29
CA GLY A 62 3.36 -4.16 18.41
C GLY A 62 3.18 -3.19 17.23
N VAL A 63 1.97 -2.76 16.91
CA VAL A 63 1.71 -1.77 15.84
C VAL A 63 1.71 -0.37 16.41
N ARG A 64 2.46 0.55 15.79
CA ARG A 64 2.41 1.97 16.13
C ARG A 64 1.07 2.56 15.74
N SER A 65 0.30 3.01 16.73
CA SER A 65 -1.07 3.52 16.55
C SER A 65 -1.14 4.75 15.62
N TYR A 66 -0.14 5.64 15.68
CA TYR A 66 -0.08 6.81 14.79
C TYR A 66 0.04 6.39 13.33
N ASP A 67 0.95 5.46 13.00
CA ASP A 67 1.15 4.98 11.63
C ASP A 67 -0.11 4.27 11.09
N ALA A 68 -0.78 3.48 11.91
CA ALA A 68 -2.06 2.87 11.54
C ALA A 68 -3.17 3.91 11.37
N GLY A 69 -3.20 4.91 12.24
CA GLY A 69 -4.17 6.00 12.19
C GLY A 69 -4.02 6.87 10.96
N GLU A 70 -2.80 7.18 10.53
CA GLU A 70 -2.52 7.95 9.32
C GLU A 70 -3.07 7.26 8.08
N ILE A 71 -2.83 5.94 7.93
CA ILE A 71 -3.35 5.16 6.80
C ILE A 71 -4.88 5.10 6.82
N TRP A 72 -5.45 4.79 7.99
CA TRP A 72 -6.89 4.75 8.13
C TRP A 72 -7.52 6.10 7.76
N HIS A 73 -7.02 7.19 8.33
CA HIS A 73 -7.51 8.53 8.06
C HIS A 73 -7.39 8.89 6.57
N LEU A 74 -6.24 8.58 5.93
CA LEU A 74 -6.04 8.85 4.52
C LEU A 74 -7.05 8.11 3.64
N LEU A 75 -7.22 6.81 3.84
CA LEU A 75 -8.10 5.98 3.02
C LEU A 75 -9.58 6.31 3.26
N ASP A 76 -9.98 6.46 4.52
CA ASP A 76 -11.37 6.73 4.90
C ASP A 76 -11.82 8.14 4.50
N THR A 77 -11.00 9.18 4.81
CA THR A 77 -11.42 10.57 4.65
C THR A 77 -11.07 11.19 3.30
N ARG A 78 -9.97 10.73 2.66
CA ARG A 78 -9.50 11.31 1.39
C ARG A 78 -9.93 10.51 0.18
N HIS A 79 -10.05 9.20 0.32
CA HIS A 79 -10.33 8.28 -0.79
C HIS A 79 -11.67 7.57 -0.64
N GLU A 80 -12.39 7.79 0.46
CA GLU A 80 -13.68 7.13 0.75
C GLU A 80 -13.62 5.60 0.63
N ILE A 81 -12.42 5.04 0.94
CA ILE A 81 -12.17 3.60 0.93
C ILE A 81 -12.34 3.06 2.34
N THR A 82 -13.39 2.30 2.56
CA THR A 82 -13.60 1.59 3.83
C THR A 82 -12.54 0.51 4.01
N ILE A 83 -11.87 0.51 5.16
CA ILE A 83 -10.87 -0.51 5.51
C ILE A 83 -11.29 -1.30 6.74
N THR A 84 -10.88 -2.56 6.80
CA THR A 84 -11.10 -3.42 7.98
C THR A 84 -9.87 -3.39 8.88
N LYS A 85 -10.03 -2.91 10.12
CA LYS A 85 -8.97 -2.95 11.13
C LYS A 85 -8.96 -4.32 11.80
N ILE A 86 -7.83 -5.02 11.72
CA ILE A 86 -7.61 -6.35 12.31
C ILE A 86 -6.63 -6.22 13.46
N ASP A 87 -7.10 -6.51 14.67
CA ASP A 87 -6.21 -6.60 15.83
C ASP A 87 -5.32 -7.84 15.69
N VAL A 88 -4.01 -7.69 16.00
CA VAL A 88 -3.01 -8.78 15.97
C VAL A 88 -3.52 -10.02 16.70
N ARG A 89 -4.16 -9.87 17.86
CA ARG A 89 -4.72 -10.96 18.69
C ARG A 89 -5.81 -11.76 17.97
N ASN A 90 -6.48 -11.14 17.02
CA ASN A 90 -7.59 -11.74 16.27
C ASN A 90 -7.16 -12.29 14.91
N LEU A 91 -5.94 -12.03 14.45
CA LEU A 91 -5.47 -12.41 13.13
C LEU A 91 -5.61 -13.91 12.84
N ARG A 92 -5.49 -14.77 13.85
CA ARG A 92 -5.70 -16.21 13.72
C ARG A 92 -7.10 -16.55 13.21
N LYS A 93 -8.13 -15.79 13.62
CA LYS A 93 -9.56 -16.06 13.31
C LYS A 93 -10.02 -15.42 12.01
N VAL A 94 -9.25 -14.50 11.46
CA VAL A 94 -9.61 -13.75 10.26
C VAL A 94 -9.26 -14.57 9.03
N ASP A 95 -10.16 -14.64 8.09
CA ASP A 95 -9.89 -15.17 6.75
C ASP A 95 -9.32 -14.06 5.87
N LEU A 96 -8.02 -14.15 5.53
CA LEU A 96 -7.32 -13.15 4.74
C LEU A 96 -7.69 -13.21 3.25
N SER A 97 -8.22 -14.33 2.74
CA SER A 97 -8.63 -14.47 1.34
C SER A 97 -9.75 -13.49 0.94
N ARG A 98 -10.45 -12.93 1.93
CA ARG A 98 -11.48 -11.90 1.74
C ARG A 98 -10.93 -10.53 1.36
N TYR A 99 -9.62 -10.32 1.49
CA TYR A 99 -8.97 -9.05 1.26
C TYR A 99 -8.07 -9.14 0.03
N SER A 100 -7.98 -8.05 -0.69
CA SER A 100 -7.01 -7.89 -1.78
C SER A 100 -5.68 -7.33 -1.29
N HIS A 101 -5.71 -6.54 -0.21
CA HIS A 101 -4.55 -5.88 0.36
C HIS A 101 -4.50 -6.08 1.87
N PHE A 102 -3.33 -6.43 2.39
CA PHE A 102 -3.06 -6.47 3.82
C PHE A 102 -1.93 -5.52 4.15
N ILE A 103 -2.24 -4.50 4.96
CA ILE A 103 -1.28 -3.46 5.35
C ILE A 103 -0.81 -3.72 6.77
N ILE A 104 0.49 -3.88 6.92
CA ILE A 104 1.18 -3.98 8.20
C ILE A 104 1.95 -2.68 8.40
N PRO A 105 1.43 -1.73 9.19
CA PRO A 105 2.13 -0.49 9.47
C PRO A 105 3.41 -0.76 10.26
N ASN A 106 4.04 0.28 10.77
CA ASN A 106 5.20 0.21 11.62
C ASN A 106 5.01 -0.77 12.79
N PHE A 107 5.45 -2.01 12.60
CA PHE A 107 5.30 -3.12 13.54
C PHE A 107 6.65 -3.51 14.15
N SER A 108 6.63 -3.82 15.44
CA SER A 108 7.78 -4.36 16.16
C SER A 108 7.32 -5.42 17.16
N GLY A 109 8.14 -6.43 17.37
CA GLY A 109 7.85 -7.54 18.28
C GLY A 109 7.62 -8.87 17.55
N SER A 110 7.13 -9.85 18.30
CA SER A 110 6.94 -11.24 17.84
C SER A 110 5.46 -11.63 17.65
N GLY A 111 4.54 -10.68 17.81
CA GLY A 111 3.09 -10.98 17.75
C GLY A 111 2.61 -11.51 16.39
N LEU A 112 3.37 -11.28 15.32
CA LEU A 112 3.07 -11.81 13.99
C LEU A 112 3.73 -13.15 13.70
N ASP A 113 4.72 -13.57 14.47
CA ASP A 113 5.48 -14.80 14.20
C ASP A 113 4.58 -16.06 14.13
N PRO A 114 3.52 -16.21 14.94
CA PRO A 114 2.58 -17.34 14.80
C PRO A 114 1.73 -17.32 13.52
N HIS A 115 1.78 -16.25 12.74
CA HIS A 115 0.92 -16.01 11.59
C HIS A 115 1.69 -15.93 10.27
N ILE A 116 3.00 -16.21 10.28
CA ILE A 116 3.87 -16.13 9.10
C ILE A 116 3.32 -16.97 7.94
N ASP A 117 3.00 -18.24 8.18
CA ASP A 117 2.51 -19.14 7.15
C ASP A 117 1.20 -18.65 6.53
N LYS A 118 0.29 -18.17 7.36
CA LYS A 118 -0.99 -17.59 6.92
C LYS A 118 -0.79 -16.34 6.03
N ILE A 119 0.18 -15.49 6.39
CA ILE A 119 0.49 -14.29 5.60
C ILE A 119 1.20 -14.68 4.29
N LYS A 120 2.08 -15.70 4.32
CA LYS A 120 2.71 -16.25 3.10
C LYS A 120 1.65 -16.87 2.17
N GLU A 121 0.70 -17.62 2.70
CA GLU A 121 -0.42 -18.18 1.93
C GLU A 121 -1.21 -17.05 1.23
N PHE A 122 -1.59 -16.01 1.96
CA PHE A 122 -2.27 -14.84 1.39
C PHE A 122 -1.51 -14.22 0.20
N VAL A 123 -0.19 -14.06 0.33
CA VAL A 123 0.65 -13.51 -0.74
C VAL A 123 0.73 -14.48 -1.93
N ASN A 124 0.89 -15.78 -1.66
CA ASN A 124 0.97 -16.81 -2.71
C ASN A 124 -0.33 -16.96 -3.49
N GLU A 125 -1.46 -16.67 -2.87
CA GLU A 125 -2.79 -16.64 -3.51
C GLU A 125 -3.06 -15.33 -4.28
N GLY A 126 -2.08 -14.43 -4.36
CA GLY A 126 -2.17 -13.18 -5.13
C GLY A 126 -2.58 -11.96 -4.31
N GLY A 127 -2.62 -12.06 -3.00
CA GLY A 127 -2.84 -10.94 -2.11
C GLY A 127 -1.64 -9.97 -2.10
N THR A 128 -1.92 -8.68 -1.98
CA THR A 128 -0.89 -7.64 -1.89
C THR A 128 -0.56 -7.33 -0.43
N LEU A 129 0.67 -7.64 -0.02
CA LEU A 129 1.19 -7.31 1.32
C LEU A 129 1.97 -6.01 1.28
N ILE A 130 1.58 -5.04 2.12
CA ILE A 130 2.24 -3.74 2.24
C ILE A 130 2.80 -3.59 3.64
N GLY A 131 4.11 -3.40 3.74
CA GLY A 131 4.78 -3.13 5.02
C GLY A 131 5.78 -1.98 4.90
N TYR A 132 5.92 -1.18 5.93
CA TYR A 132 6.86 -0.06 5.95
C TYR A 132 7.49 0.18 7.33
N ARG A 133 8.57 0.98 7.36
CA ARG A 133 9.37 1.26 8.55
C ARG A 133 9.93 -0.03 9.17
N TYR A 134 9.74 -0.26 10.46
CA TYR A 134 10.27 -1.46 11.13
C TYR A 134 9.67 -2.77 10.62
N THR A 135 8.49 -2.74 10.02
CA THR A 135 7.88 -3.92 9.38
C THR A 135 8.76 -4.46 8.25
N THR A 136 9.52 -3.63 7.55
CA THR A 136 10.43 -4.11 6.49
C THR A 136 11.50 -5.05 7.03
N LYS A 137 12.01 -4.81 8.25
CA LYS A 137 12.95 -5.73 8.91
C LYS A 137 12.30 -7.08 9.24
N TRP A 138 11.03 -7.05 9.70
CA TRP A 138 10.27 -8.28 9.95
C TRP A 138 9.99 -9.05 8.67
N LEU A 139 9.61 -8.37 7.58
CA LEU A 139 9.40 -8.98 6.26
C LEU A 139 10.69 -9.64 5.72
N ASN A 140 11.82 -8.95 5.86
CA ASN A 140 13.12 -9.48 5.43
C ASN A 140 13.55 -10.71 6.26
N LYS A 141 13.41 -10.63 7.59
CA LYS A 141 13.71 -11.74 8.51
C LYS A 141 12.92 -13.01 8.17
N ASN A 142 11.68 -12.85 7.72
CA ASN A 142 10.76 -13.96 7.42
C ASN A 142 10.68 -14.29 5.92
N GLU A 143 11.64 -13.82 5.13
CA GLU A 143 11.82 -14.18 3.72
C GLU A 143 10.64 -13.80 2.81
N PHE A 144 9.90 -12.74 3.14
CA PHE A 144 8.94 -12.13 2.22
C PHE A 144 9.62 -11.28 1.15
N ILE A 145 10.73 -10.66 1.52
CA ILE A 145 11.57 -9.81 0.68
C ILE A 145 13.05 -10.06 1.01
N THR A 146 13.93 -9.73 0.08
CA THR A 146 15.39 -9.73 0.33
C THR A 146 15.89 -8.31 0.20
N LEU A 147 16.33 -7.73 1.32
CA LEU A 147 16.86 -6.38 1.39
C LEU A 147 18.17 -6.36 2.17
N ASP A 148 19.14 -5.63 1.63
CA ASP A 148 20.37 -5.29 2.35
C ASP A 148 20.14 -3.98 3.12
N PHE A 149 20.17 -4.06 4.44
CA PHE A 149 20.08 -2.88 5.29
C PHE A 149 21.46 -2.27 5.51
N LEU A 150 21.60 -0.99 5.23
CA LEU A 150 22.78 -0.25 5.65
C LEU A 150 22.76 -0.09 7.17
N GLU A 151 23.62 -0.83 7.85
CA GLU A 151 23.86 -0.66 9.28
C GLU A 151 25.00 0.32 9.49
N GLU A 152 24.68 1.58 9.71
CA GLU A 152 25.66 2.55 10.22
C GLU A 152 25.80 2.35 11.73
N ASN A 153 26.85 1.64 12.14
CA ASN A 153 27.27 1.59 13.54
C ASN A 153 28.00 2.91 13.88
N ILE A 154 27.25 3.96 14.16
CA ILE A 154 27.79 5.20 14.68
C ILE A 154 28.14 4.98 16.14
N ILE A 155 29.40 4.61 16.37
CA ILE A 155 29.92 4.39 17.73
C ILE A 155 30.35 5.75 18.31
N ALA A 156 29.68 6.16 19.37
CA ALA A 156 30.08 7.31 20.19
C ALA A 156 31.38 7.02 20.93
N LYS A 157 32.53 7.18 20.27
CA LYS A 157 33.86 7.10 20.91
C LYS A 157 34.18 8.42 21.59
N ASN A 158 34.59 8.36 22.87
CA ASN A 158 35.05 9.54 23.65
C ASN A 158 33.99 10.63 23.90
N ILE A 159 32.72 10.27 23.98
CA ILE A 159 31.65 11.20 24.33
C ILE A 159 31.32 11.03 25.82
N SER A 160 31.35 12.15 26.57
CA SER A 160 30.94 12.15 27.96
C SER A 160 29.47 11.72 28.12
N PHE A 161 29.11 11.20 29.27
CA PHE A 161 27.74 10.78 29.55
C PHE A 161 26.73 11.92 29.31
N GLU A 162 27.07 13.13 29.71
CA GLU A 162 26.24 14.34 29.55
C GLU A 162 25.95 14.69 28.08
N ASN A 163 26.89 14.39 27.16
CA ASN A 163 26.75 14.71 25.75
C ASN A 163 26.16 13.57 24.91
N LYS A 164 25.83 12.43 25.50
CA LYS A 164 25.29 11.27 24.75
C LYS A 164 23.98 11.56 24.06
N ASP A 165 23.08 12.28 24.71
CA ASP A 165 21.75 12.56 24.14
C ASP A 165 21.86 13.62 23.02
N ALA A 166 22.70 14.62 23.17
CA ALA A 166 22.99 15.56 22.11
C ALA A 166 23.63 14.89 20.89
N PHE A 167 24.57 13.96 21.12
CA PHE A 167 25.18 13.17 20.05
C PHE A 167 24.16 12.29 19.33
N ARG A 168 23.28 11.58 20.06
CA ARG A 168 22.20 10.78 19.47
C ARG A 168 21.22 11.65 18.70
N GLY A 169 20.86 12.80 19.24
CA GLY A 169 19.98 13.76 18.58
C GLY A 169 20.54 14.27 17.25
N ALA A 170 21.86 14.48 17.18
CA ALA A 170 22.54 14.90 15.95
C ALA A 170 22.54 13.82 14.83
N GLN A 171 22.26 12.55 15.17
CA GLN A 171 22.18 11.44 14.22
C GLN A 171 20.75 11.22 13.70
N VAL A 172 19.78 11.98 14.19
CA VAL A 172 18.36 11.78 13.85
C VAL A 172 17.82 13.05 13.22
N THR A 173 17.26 12.93 12.03
CA THR A 173 16.50 14.00 11.37
C THR A 173 15.02 13.81 11.68
N GLY A 174 14.58 14.28 12.83
CA GLY A 174 13.18 14.17 13.28
C GLY A 174 12.28 15.17 12.55
N GLY A 175 11.10 14.71 12.12
CA GLY A 175 10.06 15.57 11.54
C GLY A 175 10.38 16.14 10.16
N ALA A 176 11.43 15.69 9.49
CA ALA A 176 11.78 16.12 8.16
C ALA A 176 10.91 15.48 7.08
N ILE A 177 10.51 16.29 6.10
CA ILE A 177 9.85 15.84 4.89
C ILE A 177 10.90 15.82 3.77
N PHE A 178 11.13 14.67 3.16
CA PHE A 178 12.10 14.49 2.10
C PHE A 178 11.42 14.45 0.74
N ASN A 179 11.94 15.21 -0.22
CA ASN A 179 11.58 15.04 -1.61
C ASN A 179 12.38 13.87 -2.18
N THR A 180 11.69 12.81 -2.58
CA THR A 180 12.32 11.60 -3.10
C THR A 180 12.13 11.49 -4.60
N LYS A 181 13.13 10.93 -5.29
CA LYS A 181 12.98 10.46 -6.66
C LYS A 181 12.74 8.96 -6.62
N ILE A 182 11.60 8.54 -7.14
CA ILE A 182 11.25 7.13 -7.25
C ILE A 182 11.52 6.62 -8.66
N ASP A 183 11.84 5.34 -8.78
CA ASP A 183 11.97 4.68 -10.08
C ASP A 183 10.57 4.48 -10.68
N ARG A 184 10.31 5.21 -11.78
CA ARG A 184 9.03 5.19 -12.47
C ARG A 184 8.90 4.00 -13.45
N SER A 185 9.90 3.17 -13.58
CA SER A 185 9.84 1.95 -14.38
C SER A 185 9.05 0.83 -13.70
N HIS A 186 8.94 0.88 -12.36
CA HIS A 186 8.17 -0.09 -11.60
C HIS A 186 6.69 0.29 -11.57
N PRO A 187 5.76 -0.64 -11.84
CA PRO A 187 4.33 -0.34 -11.97
C PRO A 187 3.65 0.15 -10.68
N ILE A 188 4.31 0.05 -9.53
CA ILE A 188 3.80 0.53 -8.24
C ILE A 188 4.13 2.02 -7.98
N ASN A 189 4.97 2.65 -8.81
CA ASN A 189 5.44 4.03 -8.66
C ASN A 189 4.79 4.98 -9.66
#